data_f35039c6f230d86589b276bc8b2a28ed
#
_entry.id   f35039c6f230d86589b276bc8b2a28ed
#
_cell.length_a   1.000
_cell.length_b   1.000
_cell.length_c   1.000
_cell.angle_alpha   90.00
_cell.angle_beta   90.00
_cell.angle_gamma   90.00
#
_symmetry.space_group_name_H-M   'P 1'
#
loop_
_entity.id
_entity.type
_entity.pdbx_description
1 polymer ?
#
loop_
_entity_poly.entity_id
_entity_poly.type
_entity_poly.pdbx_seq_one_letter_code
_entity_poly.pdbx_strand_id
1 'polypeptide(L)'
;MPDSGEDPWETLAKWFPDLKEETWAGLKDYCDLLRDWNAKINLVSRKDTDRLELKHLAHCLTITKFLRLMPKARLLDVGTGGGLPGIPLAICYPQARFTLLDSIGKKVMVLEDMVNKLNLENVEVRRGRVEEMPKKRSYDFVIGRAVTGLPTFFKWVHKKVAKGAKHSPANGILYLKGGDYTAELEGTGPTPAKIWNLDKLLPEAELGEKYLIHFKV
;
A
#
# COMPACT_ATOMS: atom_id res chain seq x y z
N MET A 1 -17.96 20.03 -5.41
CA MET A 1 -16.74 19.57 -6.08
C MET A 1 -15.77 20.72 -6.05
N PRO A 2 -14.69 20.73 -5.29
CA PRO A 2 -13.64 21.69 -5.55
C PRO A 2 -12.91 21.21 -6.81
N ASP A 3 -13.30 21.75 -7.93
CA ASP A 3 -12.43 21.92 -9.08
C ASP A 3 -11.54 23.14 -8.75
N SER A 4 -10.79 22.99 -7.69
CA SER A 4 -9.70 23.90 -7.39
C SER A 4 -8.61 23.50 -8.36
N GLY A 5 -8.31 24.36 -9.36
CA GLY A 5 -7.21 24.18 -10.29
C GLY A 5 -5.83 24.14 -9.61
N GLU A 6 -5.76 23.62 -8.38
CA GLU A 6 -4.53 23.35 -7.66
C GLU A 6 -3.87 22.11 -8.23
N ASP A 7 -2.57 22.19 -8.45
CA ASP A 7 -1.75 21.05 -8.82
C ASP A 7 -1.90 19.93 -7.75
N PRO A 8 -2.30 18.69 -8.13
CA PRO A 8 -2.44 17.59 -7.18
C PRO A 8 -1.14 17.31 -6.41
N TRP A 9 0.02 17.63 -6.98
CA TRP A 9 1.31 17.45 -6.31
C TRP A 9 1.55 18.50 -5.22
N GLU A 10 1.13 19.74 -5.41
CA GLU A 10 1.16 20.77 -4.36
C GLU A 10 0.25 20.39 -3.20
N THR A 11 -0.93 19.86 -3.51
CA THR A 11 -1.87 19.35 -2.53
C THR A 11 -1.28 18.20 -1.71
N LEU A 12 -0.66 17.21 -2.39
CA LEU A 12 0.00 16.09 -1.72
C LEU A 12 1.17 16.58 -0.85
N ALA A 13 1.96 17.54 -1.30
CA ALA A 13 3.07 18.09 -0.52
C ALA A 13 2.57 18.74 0.78
N LYS A 14 1.43 19.44 0.75
CA LYS A 14 0.78 19.98 1.95
C LYS A 14 0.36 18.86 2.93
N TRP A 15 -0.18 17.75 2.41
CA TRP A 15 -0.64 16.64 3.24
C TRP A 15 0.49 15.78 3.80
N PHE A 16 1.62 15.70 3.10
CA PHE A 16 2.77 14.87 3.46
C PHE A 16 4.08 15.67 3.51
N PRO A 17 4.17 16.71 4.38
CA PRO A 17 5.30 17.64 4.40
C PRO A 17 6.63 17.00 4.82
N ASP A 18 6.59 15.81 5.43
CA ASP A 18 7.78 15.09 5.88
C ASP A 18 8.50 14.33 4.74
N LEU A 19 7.89 14.25 3.54
CA LEU A 19 8.49 13.57 2.40
C LEU A 19 9.52 14.48 1.71
N LYS A 20 10.67 13.90 1.38
CA LYS A 20 11.77 14.61 0.73
C LYS A 20 11.49 14.85 -0.76
N GLU A 21 12.23 15.80 -1.35
CA GLU A 21 12.08 16.13 -2.77
C GLU A 21 12.40 14.94 -3.69
N GLU A 22 13.45 14.17 -3.37
CA GLU A 22 13.79 12.97 -4.16
C GLU A 22 12.67 11.92 -4.13
N THR A 23 11.94 11.83 -3.00
CA THR A 23 10.79 10.95 -2.87
C THR A 23 9.65 11.39 -3.80
N TRP A 24 9.40 12.71 -3.89
CA TRP A 24 8.38 13.24 -4.77
C TRP A 24 8.70 12.99 -6.24
N ALA A 25 9.96 13.13 -6.66
CA ALA A 25 10.38 12.81 -8.02
C ALA A 25 10.06 11.35 -8.37
N GLY A 26 10.47 10.40 -7.52
CA GLY A 26 10.18 8.99 -7.75
C GLY A 26 8.68 8.64 -7.75
N LEU A 27 7.87 9.33 -6.92
CA LEU A 27 6.42 9.14 -6.91
C LEU A 27 5.75 9.70 -8.18
N LYS A 28 6.25 10.80 -8.75
CA LYS A 28 5.80 11.34 -10.04
C LYS A 28 6.09 10.36 -11.16
N ASP A 29 7.34 9.89 -11.26
CA ASP A 29 7.75 8.90 -12.26
C ASP A 29 6.90 7.61 -12.16
N TYR A 30 6.61 7.16 -10.94
CA TYR A 30 5.73 6.02 -10.73
C TYR A 30 4.30 6.27 -11.23
N CYS A 31 3.71 7.43 -10.96
CA CYS A 31 2.36 7.75 -11.42
C CYS A 31 2.27 7.82 -12.95
N ASP A 32 3.29 8.37 -13.59
CA ASP A 32 3.35 8.44 -15.05
C ASP A 32 3.47 7.04 -15.67
N LEU A 33 4.35 6.20 -15.14
CA LEU A 33 4.46 4.80 -15.57
C LEU A 33 3.16 4.02 -15.33
N LEU A 34 2.50 4.25 -14.20
CA LEU A 34 1.23 3.58 -13.90
C LEU A 34 0.12 4.01 -14.86
N ARG A 35 0.05 5.28 -15.26
CA ARG A 35 -0.89 5.76 -16.31
C ARG A 35 -0.61 5.10 -17.64
N ASP A 36 0.65 5.10 -18.07
CA ASP A 36 1.05 4.50 -19.34
C ASP A 36 0.69 3.02 -19.43
N TRP A 37 0.92 2.28 -18.35
CA TRP A 37 0.55 0.87 -18.27
C TRP A 37 -0.95 0.66 -18.12
N ASN A 38 -1.65 1.54 -17.38
CA ASN A 38 -3.10 1.42 -17.21
C ASN A 38 -3.88 1.64 -18.52
N ALA A 39 -3.33 2.39 -19.46
CA ALA A 39 -3.87 2.50 -20.82
C ALA A 39 -3.86 1.16 -21.58
N LYS A 40 -2.94 0.25 -21.25
CA LYS A 40 -2.73 -1.05 -21.92
C LYS A 40 -3.32 -2.20 -21.12
N ILE A 41 -3.19 -2.18 -19.80
CA ILE A 41 -3.61 -3.24 -18.88
C ILE A 41 -4.35 -2.58 -17.71
N ASN A 42 -5.55 -3.03 -17.40
CA ASN A 42 -6.36 -2.48 -16.32
C ASN A 42 -5.72 -2.79 -14.94
N LEU A 43 -4.98 -1.83 -14.39
CA LEU A 43 -4.30 -1.91 -13.09
C LEU A 43 -5.09 -1.20 -11.99
N VAL A 44 -5.71 -0.06 -12.35
CA VAL A 44 -6.61 0.73 -11.52
C VAL A 44 -7.85 1.09 -12.32
N SER A 45 -8.92 1.48 -11.64
CA SER A 45 -10.16 1.91 -12.30
C SER A 45 -9.87 3.03 -13.31
N ARG A 46 -10.36 2.89 -14.54
CA ARG A 46 -10.23 3.92 -15.58
C ARG A 46 -10.85 5.25 -15.16
N LYS A 47 -11.90 5.23 -14.36
CA LYS A 47 -12.58 6.44 -13.85
C LYS A 47 -11.72 7.23 -12.85
N ASP A 48 -10.71 6.58 -12.26
CA ASP A 48 -9.85 7.18 -11.26
C ASP A 48 -8.48 7.59 -11.82
N THR A 49 -8.21 7.31 -13.11
CA THR A 49 -6.90 7.55 -13.73
C THR A 49 -6.55 9.05 -13.76
N ASP A 50 -7.54 9.92 -13.97
CA ASP A 50 -7.36 11.39 -14.00
C ASP A 50 -7.12 11.97 -12.59
N ARG A 51 -7.42 11.22 -11.55
CA ARG A 51 -7.25 11.61 -10.15
C ARG A 51 -6.38 10.60 -9.39
N LEU A 52 -5.44 9.98 -10.08
CA LEU A 52 -4.58 8.91 -9.56
C LEU A 52 -3.84 9.33 -8.29
N GLU A 53 -3.29 10.55 -8.30
CA GLU A 53 -2.54 11.11 -7.18
C GLU A 53 -3.41 11.26 -5.94
N LEU A 54 -4.54 11.90 -6.06
CA LEU A 54 -5.39 12.23 -4.91
C LEU A 54 -6.19 11.02 -4.42
N LYS A 55 -6.60 10.10 -5.34
CA LYS A 55 -7.42 8.94 -4.96
C LYS A 55 -6.63 7.70 -4.59
N HIS A 56 -5.53 7.43 -5.29
CA HIS A 56 -4.79 6.19 -5.09
C HIS A 56 -3.47 6.42 -4.37
N LEU A 57 -2.64 7.36 -4.85
CA LEU A 57 -1.35 7.62 -4.22
C LEU A 57 -1.52 8.18 -2.80
N ALA A 58 -2.36 9.23 -2.62
CA ALA A 58 -2.64 9.79 -1.29
C ALA A 58 -3.05 8.71 -0.29
N HIS A 59 -3.98 7.83 -0.68
CA HIS A 59 -4.43 6.72 0.16
C HIS A 59 -3.28 5.80 0.57
N CYS A 60 -2.35 5.47 -0.32
CA CYS A 60 -1.18 4.67 0.00
C CYS A 60 -0.21 5.41 0.92
N LEU A 61 0.02 6.70 0.67
CA LEU A 61 0.92 7.53 1.46
C LEU A 61 0.42 7.76 2.90
N THR A 62 -0.89 7.61 3.18
CA THR A 62 -1.38 7.70 4.57
C THR A 62 -0.67 6.75 5.52
N ILE A 63 -0.18 5.60 5.03
CA ILE A 63 0.59 4.65 5.82
C ILE A 63 1.84 5.31 6.40
N THR A 64 2.49 6.23 5.68
CA THR A 64 3.71 6.92 6.14
C THR A 64 3.49 7.80 7.37
N LYS A 65 2.26 8.23 7.62
CA LYS A 65 1.93 9.02 8.82
C LYS A 65 2.02 8.19 10.10
N PHE A 66 1.87 6.89 10.01
CA PHE A 66 1.81 5.99 11.17
C PHE A 66 2.99 5.01 11.24
N LEU A 67 3.58 4.67 10.10
CA LEU A 67 4.61 3.65 10.00
C LEU A 67 6.01 4.27 10.15
N ARG A 68 6.74 3.80 11.15
CA ARG A 68 8.16 4.12 11.35
C ARG A 68 8.95 2.83 11.30
N LEU A 69 9.74 2.66 10.27
CA LEU A 69 10.53 1.45 10.01
C LEU A 69 11.96 1.60 10.49
N MET A 70 12.45 0.58 11.18
CA MET A 70 13.89 0.43 11.36
C MET A 70 14.53 -0.07 10.06
N PRO A 71 15.82 0.23 9.82
CA PRO A 71 16.51 -0.25 8.62
C PRO A 71 16.39 -1.77 8.42
N LYS A 72 16.34 -2.19 7.15
CA LYS A 72 16.20 -3.59 6.75
C LYS A 72 14.85 -4.24 7.15
N ALA A 73 13.82 -3.44 7.47
CA ALA A 73 12.46 -3.95 7.60
C ALA A 73 12.03 -4.68 6.33
N ARG A 74 11.29 -5.77 6.49
CA ARG A 74 10.81 -6.60 5.37
C ARG A 74 9.29 -6.51 5.28
N LEU A 75 8.80 -6.06 4.14
CA LEU A 75 7.38 -5.89 3.89
C LEU A 75 6.94 -6.79 2.72
N LEU A 76 5.76 -7.40 2.85
CA LEU A 76 5.09 -8.14 1.78
C LEU A 76 3.82 -7.39 1.38
N ASP A 77 3.73 -6.97 0.13
CA ASP A 77 2.49 -6.44 -0.44
C ASP A 77 1.77 -7.53 -1.22
N VAL A 78 0.57 -7.89 -0.76
CA VAL A 78 -0.20 -9.02 -1.29
C VAL A 78 -1.30 -8.51 -2.21
N GLY A 79 -1.35 -9.03 -3.43
CA GLY A 79 -2.29 -8.59 -4.44
C GLY A 79 -2.01 -7.16 -4.88
N THR A 80 -0.74 -6.83 -5.04
CA THR A 80 -0.23 -5.49 -5.25
C THR A 80 -0.77 -4.79 -6.51
N GLY A 81 -1.25 -5.55 -7.51
CA GLY A 81 -1.87 -5.02 -8.73
C GLY A 81 -0.93 -4.13 -9.54
N GLY A 82 -1.21 -2.84 -9.58
CA GLY A 82 -0.34 -1.83 -10.18
C GLY A 82 0.82 -1.38 -9.27
N GLY A 83 1.14 -2.13 -8.22
CA GLY A 83 2.18 -1.76 -7.25
C GLY A 83 1.66 -0.94 -6.05
N LEU A 84 0.37 -0.95 -5.79
CA LEU A 84 -0.27 -0.12 -4.75
C LEU A 84 -0.68 -0.98 -3.53
N PRO A 85 -0.18 -0.71 -2.33
CA PRO A 85 0.64 0.44 -1.93
C PRO A 85 2.16 0.21 -2.01
N GLY A 86 2.64 -0.96 -2.44
CA GLY A 86 4.01 -1.43 -2.31
C GLY A 86 5.07 -0.53 -2.96
N ILE A 87 4.89 -0.10 -4.22
CA ILE A 87 5.86 0.77 -4.92
C ILE A 87 5.94 2.15 -4.27
N PRO A 88 4.83 2.88 -4.02
CA PRO A 88 4.91 4.15 -3.28
C PRO A 88 5.63 4.05 -1.95
N LEU A 89 5.38 2.98 -1.18
CA LEU A 89 6.06 2.77 0.10
C LEU A 89 7.54 2.41 -0.07
N ALA A 90 7.90 1.66 -1.11
CA ALA A 90 9.29 1.34 -1.40
C ALA A 90 10.11 2.60 -1.75
N ILE A 91 9.51 3.55 -2.46
CA ILE A 91 10.09 4.86 -2.74
C ILE A 91 10.24 5.67 -1.45
N CYS A 92 9.23 5.66 -0.56
CA CYS A 92 9.29 6.37 0.73
C CYS A 92 10.27 5.75 1.74
N TYR A 93 10.55 4.45 1.65
CA TYR A 93 11.38 3.70 2.59
C TYR A 93 12.51 2.93 1.89
N PRO A 94 13.49 3.62 1.27
CA PRO A 94 14.57 2.96 0.51
C PRO A 94 15.44 2.02 1.37
N GLN A 95 15.47 2.22 2.69
CA GLN A 95 16.18 1.36 3.64
C GLN A 95 15.43 0.06 4.01
N ALA A 96 14.15 -0.09 3.62
CA ALA A 96 13.36 -1.29 3.83
C ALA A 96 13.34 -2.16 2.56
N ARG A 97 12.99 -3.43 2.68
CA ARG A 97 12.88 -4.38 1.57
C ARG A 97 11.41 -4.75 1.34
N PHE A 98 10.98 -4.65 0.11
CA PHE A 98 9.62 -4.94 -0.31
C PHE A 98 9.57 -6.17 -1.21
N THR A 99 8.63 -7.06 -0.94
CA THR A 99 8.22 -8.14 -1.85
C THR A 99 6.82 -7.80 -2.36
N LEU A 100 6.68 -7.62 -3.67
CA LEU A 100 5.40 -7.37 -4.33
C LEU A 100 4.88 -8.69 -4.88
N LEU A 101 3.72 -9.13 -4.43
CA LEU A 101 3.13 -10.41 -4.82
C LEU A 101 1.83 -10.20 -5.59
N ASP A 102 1.74 -10.75 -6.79
CA ASP A 102 0.48 -10.85 -7.54
C ASP A 102 0.39 -12.20 -8.27
N SER A 103 -0.81 -12.74 -8.41
CA SER A 103 -1.02 -14.01 -9.09
C SER A 103 -1.16 -13.88 -10.61
N ILE A 104 -1.43 -12.67 -11.11
CA ILE A 104 -1.72 -12.40 -12.51
C ILE A 104 -0.44 -12.07 -13.26
N GLY A 105 0.00 -12.97 -14.13
CA GLY A 105 1.27 -12.84 -14.85
C GLY A 105 1.46 -11.53 -15.62
N LYS A 106 0.40 -10.99 -16.26
CA LYS A 106 0.45 -9.70 -16.95
C LYS A 106 0.76 -8.55 -15.99
N LYS A 107 0.23 -8.57 -14.75
CA LYS A 107 0.51 -7.56 -13.73
C LYS A 107 1.94 -7.68 -13.21
N VAL A 108 2.41 -8.92 -13.02
CA VAL A 108 3.80 -9.19 -12.62
C VAL A 108 4.79 -8.62 -13.63
N MET A 109 4.57 -8.85 -14.93
CA MET A 109 5.40 -8.26 -15.99
C MET A 109 5.43 -6.72 -15.93
N VAL A 110 4.29 -6.10 -15.69
CA VAL A 110 4.20 -4.63 -15.53
C VAL A 110 4.98 -4.16 -14.30
N LEU A 111 4.85 -4.86 -13.18
CA LEU A 111 5.57 -4.54 -11.95
C LEU A 111 7.08 -4.63 -12.14
N GLU A 112 7.56 -5.68 -12.81
CA GLU A 112 8.98 -5.86 -13.13
C GLU A 112 9.51 -4.70 -14.01
N ASP A 113 8.75 -4.29 -15.04
CA ASP A 113 9.11 -3.14 -15.88
C ASP A 113 9.16 -1.83 -15.07
N MET A 114 8.13 -1.57 -14.24
CA MET A 114 8.11 -0.36 -13.42
C MET A 114 9.24 -0.33 -12.39
N VAL A 115 9.50 -1.44 -11.70
CA VAL A 115 10.59 -1.55 -10.72
C VAL A 115 11.94 -1.30 -11.37
N ASN A 116 12.17 -1.85 -12.56
CA ASN A 116 13.41 -1.64 -13.32
C ASN A 116 13.54 -0.17 -13.77
N LYS A 117 12.50 0.44 -14.32
CA LYS A 117 12.53 1.84 -14.78
C LYS A 117 12.72 2.85 -13.64
N LEU A 118 12.17 2.53 -12.47
CA LEU A 118 12.31 3.34 -11.25
C LEU A 118 13.62 3.05 -10.49
N ASN A 119 14.44 2.11 -10.94
CA ASN A 119 15.68 1.68 -10.29
C ASN A 119 15.48 1.31 -8.81
N LEU A 120 14.41 0.59 -8.47
CA LEU A 120 14.08 0.23 -7.09
C LEU A 120 14.82 -1.05 -6.66
N GLU A 121 16.06 -0.91 -6.20
CA GLU A 121 16.90 -2.03 -5.72
C GLU A 121 16.38 -2.72 -4.46
N ASN A 122 15.45 -2.07 -3.76
CA ASN A 122 14.83 -2.57 -2.53
C ASN A 122 13.52 -3.32 -2.76
N VAL A 123 13.15 -3.61 -4.02
CA VAL A 123 11.91 -4.28 -4.40
C VAL A 123 12.18 -5.60 -5.12
N GLU A 124 11.52 -6.65 -4.67
CA GLU A 124 11.45 -7.95 -5.34
C GLU A 124 10.02 -8.20 -5.80
N VAL A 125 9.82 -8.51 -7.08
CA VAL A 125 8.52 -8.89 -7.65
C VAL A 125 8.40 -10.41 -7.68
N ARG A 126 7.26 -10.94 -7.21
CA ARG A 126 6.98 -12.37 -7.21
C ARG A 126 5.62 -12.68 -7.82
N ARG A 127 5.57 -13.68 -8.69
CA ARG A 127 4.31 -14.25 -9.15
C ARG A 127 3.88 -15.39 -8.24
N GLY A 128 2.63 -15.36 -7.77
CA GLY A 128 2.05 -16.46 -7.00
C GLY A 128 0.87 -16.03 -6.14
N ARG A 129 0.33 -16.99 -5.42
CA ARG A 129 -0.72 -16.77 -4.43
C ARG A 129 -0.11 -16.80 -3.04
N VAL A 130 -0.57 -15.92 -2.17
CA VAL A 130 -0.02 -15.82 -0.81
C VAL A 130 -0.29 -17.08 0.01
N GLU A 131 -1.38 -17.79 -0.26
CA GLU A 131 -1.74 -19.04 0.41
C GLU A 131 -0.72 -20.16 0.12
N GLU A 132 -0.10 -20.14 -1.07
CA GLU A 132 0.89 -21.12 -1.54
C GLU A 132 2.30 -20.82 -1.02
N MET A 133 2.54 -19.59 -0.55
CA MET A 133 3.84 -19.25 0.04
C MET A 133 4.09 -20.02 1.34
N PRO A 134 5.36 -20.34 1.63
CA PRO A 134 5.73 -20.99 2.89
C PRO A 134 5.17 -20.25 4.12
N LYS A 135 4.63 -20.99 5.09
CA LYS A 135 4.12 -20.47 6.38
C LYS A 135 5.27 -20.08 7.31
N LYS A 136 6.26 -19.38 6.79
CA LYS A 136 7.44 -18.92 7.52
C LYS A 136 7.25 -17.45 7.92
N ARG A 137 7.45 -17.13 9.19
CA ARG A 137 7.45 -15.76 9.70
C ARG A 137 8.66 -14.98 9.19
N SER A 138 8.54 -14.40 8.00
CA SER A 138 9.66 -13.79 7.27
C SER A 138 9.54 -12.28 7.09
N TYR A 139 8.35 -11.72 7.31
CA TYR A 139 8.08 -10.31 7.08
C TYR A 139 7.77 -9.60 8.39
N ASP A 140 8.25 -8.37 8.53
CA ASP A 140 7.90 -7.52 9.66
C ASP A 140 6.47 -6.99 9.50
N PHE A 141 6.09 -6.66 8.26
CA PHE A 141 4.71 -6.28 7.92
C PHE A 141 4.23 -7.02 6.68
N VAL A 142 2.93 -7.33 6.67
CA VAL A 142 2.20 -7.68 5.46
C VAL A 142 1.18 -6.59 5.20
N ILE A 143 1.20 -6.05 4.00
CA ILE A 143 0.29 -4.99 3.58
C ILE A 143 -0.65 -5.50 2.50
N GLY A 144 -1.82 -4.89 2.38
CA GLY A 144 -2.78 -5.20 1.33
C GLY A 144 -3.81 -4.08 1.15
N ARG A 145 -4.35 -4.00 -0.05
CA ARG A 145 -5.39 -3.06 -0.44
C ARG A 145 -6.34 -3.70 -1.44
N ALA A 146 -7.62 -3.72 -1.13
CA ALA A 146 -8.66 -4.22 -2.03
C ALA A 146 -8.45 -5.66 -2.54
N VAL A 147 -7.89 -6.54 -1.70
CA VAL A 147 -7.58 -7.94 -2.05
C VAL A 147 -8.77 -8.84 -1.80
N THR A 148 -9.24 -8.89 -0.55
CA THR A 148 -10.39 -9.70 -0.09
C THR A 148 -10.87 -9.18 1.26
N GLY A 149 -11.92 -9.79 1.82
CA GLY A 149 -12.40 -9.45 3.17
C GLY A 149 -11.34 -9.67 4.26
N LEU A 150 -11.40 -8.88 5.32
CA LEU A 150 -10.41 -8.86 6.41
C LEU A 150 -10.16 -10.22 7.06
N PRO A 151 -11.19 -11.04 7.40
CA PRO A 151 -10.95 -12.35 8.03
C PRO A 151 -10.17 -13.29 7.11
N THR A 152 -10.51 -13.29 5.83
CA THR A 152 -9.83 -14.14 4.83
C THR A 152 -8.39 -13.69 4.63
N PHE A 153 -8.16 -12.39 4.47
CA PHE A 153 -6.81 -11.83 4.34
C PHE A 153 -5.95 -12.19 5.54
N PHE A 154 -6.45 -11.94 6.75
CA PHE A 154 -5.75 -12.27 7.99
C PHE A 154 -5.38 -13.75 8.04
N LYS A 155 -6.32 -14.65 7.73
CA LYS A 155 -6.07 -16.11 7.71
C LYS A 155 -4.93 -16.50 6.77
N TRP A 156 -4.82 -15.83 5.63
CA TRP A 156 -3.76 -16.11 4.66
C TRP A 156 -2.38 -15.67 5.13
N VAL A 157 -2.30 -14.52 5.83
CA VAL A 157 -1.02 -13.82 6.01
C VAL A 157 -0.47 -13.79 7.44
N HIS A 158 -1.28 -14.01 8.50
CA HIS A 158 -0.83 -13.86 9.89
C HIS A 158 0.39 -14.72 10.24
N LYS A 159 0.51 -15.92 9.64
CA LYS A 159 1.66 -16.82 9.84
C LYS A 159 2.92 -16.42 9.06
N LYS A 160 2.85 -15.38 8.25
CA LYS A 160 4.00 -14.85 7.51
C LYS A 160 4.65 -13.67 8.23
N VAL A 161 3.93 -13.07 9.19
CA VAL A 161 4.43 -11.96 10.00
C VAL A 161 5.33 -12.46 11.13
N ALA A 162 6.53 -11.91 11.22
CA ALA A 162 7.46 -12.16 12.32
C ALA A 162 6.98 -11.44 13.59
N LYS A 163 7.09 -12.09 14.74
CA LYS A 163 6.86 -11.43 16.03
C LYS A 163 7.92 -10.35 16.26
N GLY A 164 7.50 -9.19 16.74
CA GLY A 164 8.45 -8.11 17.05
C GLY A 164 7.76 -6.78 17.30
N ALA A 165 8.49 -5.89 17.96
CA ALA A 165 8.02 -4.56 18.33
C ALA A 165 9.10 -3.47 18.12
N LYS A 166 10.08 -3.73 17.25
CA LYS A 166 11.16 -2.76 16.95
C LYS A 166 10.73 -1.61 16.05
N HIS A 167 9.59 -1.78 15.38
CA HIS A 167 8.97 -0.76 14.52
C HIS A 167 7.82 -0.07 15.25
N SER A 168 7.32 1.01 14.70
CA SER A 168 6.10 1.65 15.15
C SER A 168 5.11 1.75 13.97
N PRO A 169 3.94 1.13 14.09
CA PRO A 169 3.49 0.19 15.15
C PRO A 169 4.33 -1.09 15.21
N ALA A 170 4.07 -1.96 16.20
CA ALA A 170 4.67 -3.29 16.26
C ALA A 170 4.36 -4.11 15.00
N ASN A 171 5.18 -5.12 14.72
CA ASN A 171 5.02 -6.00 13.56
C ASN A 171 3.58 -6.49 13.40
N GLY A 172 3.10 -6.56 12.17
CA GLY A 172 1.71 -6.90 11.95
C GLY A 172 1.24 -6.83 10.51
N ILE A 173 -0.06 -6.81 10.37
CA ILE A 173 -0.74 -6.66 9.09
C ILE A 173 -1.28 -5.22 9.02
N LEU A 174 -1.02 -4.53 7.92
CA LEU A 174 -1.54 -3.20 7.61
C LEU A 174 -2.47 -3.32 6.40
N TYR A 175 -3.76 -3.11 6.60
CA TYR A 175 -4.73 -3.23 5.52
C TYR A 175 -5.42 -1.89 5.23
N LEU A 176 -5.30 -1.43 3.98
CA LEU A 176 -6.05 -0.27 3.48
C LEU A 176 -7.45 -0.71 3.05
N LYS A 177 -8.44 -0.31 3.81
CA LYS A 177 -9.86 -0.70 3.62
C LYS A 177 -10.69 0.48 3.15
N GLY A 178 -11.60 0.23 2.20
CA GLY A 178 -12.66 1.16 1.82
C GLY A 178 -14.03 0.62 2.18
N GLY A 179 -14.96 1.51 2.51
CA GLY A 179 -16.32 1.17 2.95
C GLY A 179 -16.40 0.61 4.36
N ASP A 180 -17.58 0.19 4.76
CA ASP A 180 -17.81 -0.38 6.07
C ASP A 180 -16.99 -1.68 6.28
N TYR A 181 -16.31 -1.76 7.39
CA TYR A 181 -15.51 -2.91 7.81
C TYR A 181 -16.11 -3.62 9.03
N THR A 182 -17.13 -3.05 9.67
CA THR A 182 -17.65 -3.50 10.97
C THR A 182 -18.17 -4.92 10.89
N ALA A 183 -18.99 -5.22 9.89
CA ALA A 183 -19.53 -6.56 9.67
C ALA A 183 -18.43 -7.62 9.41
N GLU A 184 -17.28 -7.20 8.84
CA GLU A 184 -16.15 -8.12 8.60
C GLU A 184 -15.35 -8.43 9.88
N LEU A 185 -15.48 -7.62 10.93
CA LEU A 185 -14.81 -7.80 12.21
C LEU A 185 -15.73 -8.41 13.29
N GLU A 186 -17.02 -8.55 13.01
CA GLU A 186 -17.98 -9.19 13.93
C GLU A 186 -17.72 -10.69 14.07
N GLY A 187 -18.00 -11.23 15.24
CA GLY A 187 -17.89 -12.64 15.54
C GLY A 187 -16.45 -13.12 15.81
N THR A 188 -16.02 -14.17 15.12
CA THR A 188 -14.73 -14.85 15.33
C THR A 188 -13.58 -14.23 14.51
N GLY A 189 -13.77 -13.05 13.97
CA GLY A 189 -12.76 -12.35 13.19
C GLY A 189 -11.53 -11.91 13.99
N PRO A 190 -10.44 -11.54 13.32
CA PRO A 190 -9.25 -11.02 14.00
C PRO A 190 -9.56 -9.66 14.63
N THR A 191 -9.12 -9.45 15.86
CA THR A 191 -9.27 -8.16 16.55
C THR A 191 -8.16 -7.22 16.10
N PRO A 192 -8.47 -6.05 15.52
CA PRO A 192 -7.46 -5.05 15.19
C PRO A 192 -6.85 -4.45 16.45
N ALA A 193 -5.54 -4.25 16.42
CA ALA A 193 -4.83 -3.51 17.46
C ALA A 193 -5.09 -2.00 17.35
N LYS A 194 -5.29 -1.51 16.13
CA LYS A 194 -5.61 -0.10 15.87
C LYS A 194 -6.33 0.07 14.53
N ILE A 195 -7.22 1.05 14.49
CA ILE A 195 -7.93 1.48 13.28
C ILE A 195 -7.79 3.02 13.20
N TRP A 196 -7.33 3.50 12.06
CA TRP A 196 -7.28 4.93 11.76
C TRP A 196 -8.30 5.25 10.67
N ASN A 197 -9.18 6.20 10.96
CA ASN A 197 -10.06 6.78 9.95
C ASN A 197 -9.25 7.80 9.14
N LEU A 198 -9.07 7.54 7.86
CA LEU A 198 -8.21 8.35 6.99
C LEU A 198 -8.88 9.62 6.50
N ASP A 199 -10.21 9.63 6.44
CA ASP A 199 -10.98 10.82 6.10
C ASP A 199 -10.88 11.88 7.21
N LYS A 200 -10.88 11.44 8.48
CA LYS A 200 -10.61 12.35 9.63
C LYS A 200 -9.15 12.82 9.68
N LEU A 201 -8.23 12.07 9.12
CA LEU A 201 -6.79 12.42 9.07
C LEU A 201 -6.49 13.46 8.00
N LEU A 202 -7.16 13.37 6.86
CA LEU A 202 -7.00 14.21 5.68
C LEU A 202 -8.40 14.62 5.17
N PRO A 203 -9.13 15.47 5.90
CA PRO A 203 -10.51 15.82 5.54
C PRO A 203 -10.58 16.50 4.16
N GLU A 204 -9.56 17.25 3.77
CA GLU A 204 -9.50 17.93 2.47
C GLU A 204 -9.31 16.94 1.29
N ALA A 205 -8.86 15.72 1.60
CA ALA A 205 -8.65 14.69 0.56
C ALA A 205 -9.95 14.04 0.08
N GLU A 206 -11.06 14.24 0.81
CA GLU A 206 -12.36 13.63 0.51
C GLU A 206 -12.23 12.13 0.17
N LEU A 207 -11.42 11.42 0.97
CA LEU A 207 -11.14 10.00 0.74
C LEU A 207 -12.39 9.14 0.92
N GLY A 208 -13.40 9.67 1.61
CA GLY A 208 -14.60 8.96 2.01
C GLY A 208 -14.30 7.92 3.07
N GLU A 209 -15.11 6.89 3.15
CA GLU A 209 -14.91 5.81 4.13
C GLU A 209 -13.66 5.01 3.82
N LYS A 210 -12.49 5.53 4.22
CA LYS A 210 -11.19 4.89 4.10
C LYS A 210 -10.53 4.72 5.47
N TYR A 211 -9.95 3.57 5.66
CA TYR A 211 -9.37 3.15 6.93
C TYR A 211 -8.02 2.48 6.70
N LEU A 212 -7.08 2.72 7.61
CA LEU A 212 -5.90 1.88 7.80
C LEU A 212 -6.15 1.03 9.04
N ILE A 213 -6.10 -0.28 8.87
CA ILE A 213 -6.36 -1.26 9.95
C ILE A 213 -5.07 -2.02 10.25
N HIS A 214 -4.65 -2.02 11.50
CA HIS A 214 -3.47 -2.74 11.98
C HIS A 214 -3.88 -3.92 12.86
N PHE A 215 -3.43 -5.10 12.48
CA PHE A 215 -3.50 -6.31 13.30
C PHE A 215 -2.09 -6.66 13.77
N LYS A 216 -1.86 -6.58 15.07
CA LYS A 216 -0.61 -7.02 15.69
C LYS A 216 -0.54 -8.55 15.67
N VAL A 217 0.64 -9.13 15.39
CA VAL A 217 0.86 -10.59 15.35
C VAL A 217 1.95 -11.02 16.33
#